data_e549c02382285eed02eeec8b388fdfd5
#
_entry.id   e549c02382285eed02eeec8b388fdfd5
#
_cell.length_a   1.000
_cell.length_b   1.000
_cell.length_c   1.000
_cell.angle_alpha   90.00
_cell.angle_beta   90.00
_cell.angle_gamma   90.00
#
_symmetry.space_group_name_H-M   'P 1'
#
loop_
_entity.id
_entity.type
_entity.pdbx_description
1 polymer ?
#
loop_
_entity_poly.entity_id
_entity_poly.type
_entity_poly.pdbx_seq_one_letter_code
_entity_poly.pdbx_strand_id
1 'polypeptide(L)'
;KTLAKHVNAIVTFSDYHRIFGQRTIQISNGVDFDSIPLKKMLSKNTSVIHLLGVAEVHYWHGYDRLIDGLGKYYQNPANTTVFFHIAGGIWKSEMHDSQHAPGFYELINKYHIEKYVIFHGQKMNEELDELFNEADFAIGSLARHRSGIDKIKTLKNREYAARGIPFVYSETDGDFDKMPYILKVPADESPIDIRRLIRFYMELDLSPCRIRDSIKNLSWKEQTMKAINNL
;
A
#
# COMPACT_ATOMS: atom_id res chain seq x y z
N LYS A 1 22.20 -17.22 -16.49
CA LYS A 1 21.89 -18.64 -16.81
C LYS A 1 23.06 -19.58 -16.41
N THR A 2 24.30 -19.20 -16.62
CA THR A 2 25.47 -20.07 -16.33
C THR A 2 25.61 -20.39 -14.84
N LEU A 3 25.47 -19.39 -13.96
CA LEU A 3 25.54 -19.57 -12.50
C LEU A 3 24.45 -20.50 -11.95
N ALA A 4 23.27 -20.50 -12.56
CA ALA A 4 22.17 -21.33 -12.11
C ALA A 4 22.50 -22.86 -12.14
N LYS A 5 23.42 -23.26 -13.00
CA LYS A 5 23.87 -24.68 -13.10
C LYS A 5 24.69 -25.15 -11.89
N HIS A 6 25.16 -24.22 -11.07
CA HIS A 6 26.05 -24.49 -9.94
C HIS A 6 25.37 -24.33 -8.57
N VAL A 7 24.05 -24.20 -8.55
CA VAL A 7 23.26 -24.03 -7.32
C VAL A 7 22.21 -25.14 -7.22
N ASN A 8 21.88 -25.56 -6.01
CA ASN A 8 20.90 -26.63 -5.76
C ASN A 8 19.45 -26.10 -5.82
N ALA A 9 19.24 -24.79 -5.52
CA ALA A 9 17.97 -24.13 -5.56
C ALA A 9 18.15 -22.62 -5.75
N ILE A 10 17.09 -21.93 -6.16
CA ILE A 10 17.03 -20.47 -6.27
C ILE A 10 15.97 -19.95 -5.32
N VAL A 11 16.37 -19.13 -4.34
CA VAL A 11 15.42 -18.45 -3.47
C VAL A 11 14.81 -17.28 -4.24
N THR A 12 13.47 -17.14 -4.21
CA THR A 12 12.75 -16.14 -5.00
C THR A 12 11.50 -15.64 -4.29
N PHE A 13 11.09 -14.41 -4.61
CA PHE A 13 9.79 -13.83 -4.22
C PHE A 13 8.68 -14.14 -5.24
N SER A 14 9.04 -14.65 -6.42
CA SER A 14 8.08 -15.00 -7.48
C SER A 14 7.43 -16.36 -7.25
N ASP A 15 6.30 -16.59 -7.92
CA ASP A 15 5.55 -17.84 -7.86
C ASP A 15 6.10 -18.92 -8.83
N TYR A 16 7.23 -18.69 -9.49
CA TYR A 16 7.81 -19.67 -10.39
C TYR A 16 8.39 -20.87 -9.63
N HIS A 17 7.97 -22.07 -9.98
CA HIS A 17 8.50 -23.33 -9.40
C HIS A 17 9.90 -23.68 -9.90
N ARG A 18 10.28 -23.16 -11.09
CA ARG A 18 11.61 -23.30 -11.67
C ARG A 18 12.07 -22.00 -12.30
N ILE A 19 13.35 -21.66 -12.08
CA ILE A 19 14.03 -20.54 -12.71
C ILE A 19 15.34 -21.08 -13.31
N PHE A 20 15.59 -20.83 -14.59
CA PHE A 20 16.74 -21.36 -15.35
C PHE A 20 16.95 -22.88 -15.20
N GLY A 21 15.86 -23.65 -15.07
CA GLY A 21 15.89 -25.08 -14.89
C GLY A 21 16.07 -25.58 -13.45
N GLN A 22 16.46 -24.71 -12.52
CA GLN A 22 16.60 -25.05 -11.10
C GLN A 22 15.29 -24.93 -10.34
N ARG A 23 15.11 -25.75 -9.31
CA ARG A 23 13.98 -25.62 -8.40
C ARG A 23 14.04 -24.30 -7.66
N THR A 24 12.89 -23.77 -7.27
CA THR A 24 12.81 -22.55 -6.48
C THR A 24 12.34 -22.82 -5.06
N ILE A 25 12.78 -21.95 -4.15
CA ILE A 25 12.27 -21.86 -2.79
C ILE A 25 11.60 -20.50 -2.70
N GLN A 26 10.28 -20.53 -2.62
CA GLN A 26 9.48 -19.28 -2.56
C GLN A 26 9.48 -18.74 -1.13
N ILE A 27 9.93 -17.52 -0.98
CA ILE A 27 9.82 -16.74 0.26
C ILE A 27 9.02 -15.45 0.00
N SER A 28 8.72 -14.72 1.05
CA SER A 28 8.19 -13.37 0.94
C SER A 28 9.23 -12.33 1.34
N ASN A 29 8.99 -11.06 0.98
CA ASN A 29 9.73 -9.96 1.56
C ASN A 29 9.54 -10.00 3.09
N GLY A 30 10.65 -9.97 3.81
CA GLY A 30 10.65 -10.00 5.26
C GLY A 30 10.35 -8.64 5.88
N VAL A 31 9.95 -8.67 7.13
CA VAL A 31 9.72 -7.50 7.98
C VAL A 31 10.68 -7.55 9.16
N ASP A 32 11.29 -6.43 9.47
CA ASP A 32 11.99 -6.21 10.73
C ASP A 32 11.01 -5.56 11.73
N PHE A 33 10.38 -6.40 12.55
CA PHE A 33 9.38 -5.94 13.50
C PHE A 33 9.95 -5.08 14.64
N ASP A 34 11.24 -5.18 14.93
CA ASP A 34 11.89 -4.44 16.00
C ASP A 34 12.15 -2.98 15.57
N SER A 35 12.35 -2.75 14.26
CA SER A 35 12.59 -1.41 13.70
C SER A 35 11.32 -0.65 13.32
N ILE A 36 10.15 -1.31 13.28
CA ILE A 36 8.90 -0.69 12.85
C ILE A 36 7.98 -0.45 14.05
N PRO A 37 7.71 0.82 14.42
CA PRO A 37 6.79 1.14 15.50
C PRO A 37 5.37 0.63 15.23
N LEU A 38 4.74 0.06 16.26
CA LEU A 38 3.33 -0.29 16.21
C LEU A 38 2.48 0.95 16.48
N LYS A 39 1.47 1.19 15.65
CA LYS A 39 0.45 2.22 15.91
C LYS A 39 -0.25 1.96 17.24
N LYS A 40 -0.42 3.00 18.05
CA LYS A 40 -0.98 2.86 19.41
C LYS A 40 -2.43 2.38 19.39
N MET A 41 -3.27 2.95 18.52
CA MET A 41 -4.67 2.56 18.34
C MET A 41 -5.19 3.03 16.98
N LEU A 42 -6.20 2.36 16.45
CA LEU A 42 -6.97 2.90 15.32
C LEU A 42 -7.96 3.92 15.87
N SER A 43 -8.00 5.10 15.26
CA SER A 43 -9.03 6.07 15.55
C SER A 43 -10.36 5.53 15.00
N LYS A 44 -11.41 5.54 15.80
CA LYS A 44 -12.78 5.28 15.31
C LYS A 44 -13.56 6.60 15.17
N ASN A 45 -12.84 7.68 14.86
CA ASN A 45 -13.48 8.96 14.58
C ASN A 45 -14.28 8.84 13.28
N THR A 46 -15.57 8.96 13.37
CA THR A 46 -16.47 8.89 12.22
C THR A 46 -16.54 10.19 11.43
N SER A 47 -16.07 11.28 12.03
CA SER A 47 -16.15 12.63 11.44
C SER A 47 -14.96 12.98 10.56
N VAL A 48 -13.80 12.40 10.83
CA VAL A 48 -12.54 12.68 10.08
C VAL A 48 -11.79 11.38 9.86
N ILE A 49 -11.28 11.18 8.64
CA ILE A 49 -10.42 10.05 8.25
C ILE A 49 -9.18 10.57 7.56
N HIS A 50 -8.02 10.12 8.00
CA HIS A 50 -6.72 10.41 7.42
C HIS A 50 -6.21 9.21 6.61
N LEU A 51 -6.14 9.36 5.30
CA LEU A 51 -5.55 8.39 4.38
C LEU A 51 -4.07 8.73 4.18
N LEU A 52 -3.17 7.75 4.21
CA LEU A 52 -1.73 7.97 4.03
C LEU A 52 -1.16 7.10 2.91
N GLY A 53 -0.61 7.72 1.89
CA GLY A 53 0.20 7.08 0.86
C GLY A 53 1.69 7.41 1.06
N VAL A 54 2.53 6.38 1.21
CA VAL A 54 4.00 6.56 1.32
C VAL A 54 4.67 5.94 0.11
N ALA A 55 5.33 6.75 -0.72
CA ALA A 55 6.02 6.27 -1.91
C ALA A 55 6.98 7.32 -2.50
N GLU A 56 7.99 6.86 -3.23
CA GLU A 56 8.48 7.60 -4.38
C GLU A 56 7.38 7.46 -5.46
N VAL A 57 6.60 8.54 -5.67
CA VAL A 57 5.34 8.45 -6.41
C VAL A 57 5.58 8.37 -7.91
N HIS A 58 5.00 7.34 -8.52
CA HIS A 58 4.99 7.08 -9.95
C HIS A 58 3.57 6.73 -10.42
N TYR A 59 3.29 6.80 -11.73
CA TYR A 59 1.98 6.55 -12.34
C TYR A 59 1.33 5.21 -11.96
N TRP A 60 2.12 4.19 -11.65
CA TRP A 60 1.60 2.90 -11.19
C TRP A 60 1.14 2.88 -9.72
N HIS A 61 1.41 3.94 -8.94
CA HIS A 61 0.81 4.06 -7.61
C HIS A 61 -0.68 4.39 -7.67
N GLY A 62 -1.14 5.02 -8.76
CA GLY A 62 -2.56 5.28 -9.00
C GLY A 62 -3.18 6.25 -8.02
N TYR A 63 -2.40 7.18 -7.47
CA TYR A 63 -2.91 8.19 -6.53
C TYR A 63 -3.84 9.20 -7.21
N ASP A 64 -3.71 9.38 -8.54
CA ASP A 64 -4.66 10.08 -9.38
C ASP A 64 -6.08 9.50 -9.28
N ARG A 65 -6.21 8.16 -9.25
CA ARG A 65 -7.50 7.48 -9.06
C ARG A 65 -8.13 7.77 -7.70
N LEU A 66 -7.30 7.90 -6.65
CA LEU A 66 -7.76 8.27 -5.32
C LEU A 66 -8.17 9.75 -5.27
N ILE A 67 -7.39 10.64 -5.88
CA ILE A 67 -7.70 12.07 -5.97
C ILE A 67 -8.99 12.30 -6.78
N ASP A 68 -9.19 11.60 -7.91
CA ASP A 68 -10.46 11.65 -8.67
C ASP A 68 -11.63 11.12 -7.84
N GLY A 69 -11.42 10.05 -7.07
CA GLY A 69 -12.40 9.52 -6.13
C GLY A 69 -12.78 10.52 -5.03
N LEU A 70 -11.80 11.19 -4.43
CA LEU A 70 -12.02 12.27 -3.47
C LEU A 70 -12.78 13.44 -4.09
N GLY A 71 -12.41 13.86 -5.29
CA GLY A 71 -13.12 14.90 -6.02
C GLY A 71 -14.61 14.59 -6.19
N LYS A 72 -14.92 13.38 -6.65
CA LYS A 72 -16.31 12.91 -6.80
C LYS A 72 -17.04 12.79 -5.46
N TYR A 73 -16.34 12.38 -4.40
CA TYR A 73 -16.88 12.32 -3.05
C TYR A 73 -17.30 13.71 -2.57
N TYR A 74 -16.45 14.73 -2.77
CA TYR A 74 -16.72 16.09 -2.32
C TYR A 74 -17.75 16.86 -3.17
N GLN A 75 -18.12 16.38 -4.34
CA GLN A 75 -19.29 16.89 -5.08
C GLN A 75 -20.62 16.59 -4.36
N ASN A 76 -20.68 15.46 -3.62
CA ASN A 76 -21.81 15.07 -2.77
C ASN A 76 -21.29 14.47 -1.47
N PRO A 77 -20.76 15.28 -0.55
CA PRO A 77 -20.09 14.76 0.63
C PRO A 77 -21.08 14.10 1.59
N ALA A 78 -20.59 13.06 2.27
CA ALA A 78 -21.23 12.55 3.50
C ALA A 78 -20.70 13.35 4.71
N ASN A 79 -21.12 12.95 5.92
CA ASN A 79 -20.75 13.66 7.16
C ASN A 79 -19.28 13.43 7.59
N THR A 80 -18.47 12.69 6.80
CA THR A 80 -17.08 12.38 7.10
C THR A 80 -16.14 13.23 6.25
N THR A 81 -15.24 13.94 6.88
CA THR A 81 -14.15 14.63 6.19
C THR A 81 -13.02 13.63 5.94
N VAL A 82 -12.48 13.59 4.73
CA VAL A 82 -11.40 12.67 4.34
C VAL A 82 -10.21 13.46 3.83
N PHE A 83 -9.07 13.31 4.47
CA PHE A 83 -7.80 13.87 4.03
C PHE A 83 -6.95 12.80 3.38
N PHE A 84 -6.26 13.15 2.30
CA PHE A 84 -5.26 12.30 1.69
C PHE A 84 -3.88 12.92 1.84
N HIS A 85 -3.05 12.29 2.64
CA HIS A 85 -1.66 12.64 2.91
C HIS A 85 -0.75 11.83 1.99
N ILE A 86 0.14 12.51 1.28
CA ILE A 86 1.12 11.91 0.39
C ILE A 86 2.51 12.24 0.92
N ALA A 87 3.23 11.21 1.39
CA ALA A 87 4.61 11.31 1.87
C ALA A 87 5.56 10.62 0.89
N GLY A 88 6.62 11.33 0.50
CA GLY A 88 7.64 10.89 -0.44
C GLY A 88 7.85 11.86 -1.60
N GLY A 89 8.79 11.52 -2.47
CA GLY A 89 9.05 12.28 -3.68
C GLY A 89 7.92 12.09 -4.70
N ILE A 90 7.61 13.14 -5.45
CA ILE A 90 6.64 13.07 -6.54
C ILE A 90 7.32 13.57 -7.80
N TRP A 91 7.29 12.76 -8.84
CA TRP A 91 7.86 13.15 -10.12
C TRP A 91 6.99 14.22 -10.79
N LYS A 92 7.61 15.15 -11.50
CA LYS A 92 6.88 16.24 -12.19
C LYS A 92 5.81 15.72 -13.13
N SER A 93 6.06 14.55 -13.76
CA SER A 93 5.09 13.87 -14.62
C SER A 93 3.80 13.43 -13.93
N GLU A 94 3.82 13.28 -12.61
CA GLU A 94 2.64 12.89 -11.83
C GLU A 94 1.84 14.10 -11.34
N MET A 95 2.49 15.26 -11.28
CA MET A 95 1.83 16.50 -10.87
C MET A 95 0.97 17.10 -11.98
N HIS A 96 1.32 16.84 -13.26
CA HIS A 96 0.63 17.35 -14.46
C HIS A 96 0.18 16.22 -15.36
N ASP A 97 -0.83 16.48 -16.18
CA ASP A 97 -1.36 15.52 -17.15
C ASP A 97 -0.25 14.91 -18.00
N SER A 98 -0.27 13.60 -18.12
CA SER A 98 0.68 12.82 -18.89
C SER A 98 -0.05 11.78 -19.75
N GLN A 99 0.71 11.08 -20.63
CA GLN A 99 0.16 9.98 -21.42
C GLN A 99 -0.28 8.77 -20.57
N HIS A 100 0.12 8.71 -19.30
CA HIS A 100 -0.13 7.56 -18.44
C HIS A 100 -1.28 7.79 -17.46
N ALA A 101 -1.49 9.04 -17.02
CA ALA A 101 -2.48 9.37 -16.02
C ALA A 101 -2.81 10.86 -16.02
N PRO A 102 -4.00 11.27 -15.53
CA PRO A 102 -4.30 12.65 -15.19
C PRO A 102 -3.34 13.16 -14.12
N GLY A 103 -2.93 14.42 -14.23
CA GLY A 103 -2.08 15.07 -13.24
C GLY A 103 -2.81 15.35 -11.93
N PHE A 104 -2.07 15.36 -10.84
CA PHE A 104 -2.65 15.62 -9.52
C PHE A 104 -3.19 17.04 -9.40
N TYR A 105 -2.44 18.05 -9.91
CA TYR A 105 -2.89 19.45 -9.86
C TYR A 105 -4.16 19.68 -10.68
N GLU A 106 -4.25 19.07 -11.86
CA GLU A 106 -5.43 19.20 -12.73
C GLU A 106 -6.66 18.60 -12.06
N LEU A 107 -6.54 17.44 -11.41
CA LEU A 107 -7.63 16.82 -10.67
C LEU A 107 -8.01 17.63 -9.42
N ILE A 108 -7.04 18.09 -8.64
CA ILE A 108 -7.26 18.87 -7.43
C ILE A 108 -7.99 20.17 -7.79
N ASN A 109 -7.51 20.90 -8.79
CA ASN A 109 -8.12 22.16 -9.25
C ASN A 109 -9.51 21.93 -9.84
N LYS A 110 -9.70 20.87 -10.64
CA LYS A 110 -11.00 20.52 -11.23
C LYS A 110 -12.09 20.33 -10.19
N TYR A 111 -11.74 19.76 -9.04
CA TYR A 111 -12.70 19.43 -7.99
C TYR A 111 -12.68 20.40 -6.80
N HIS A 112 -11.78 21.40 -6.77
CA HIS A 112 -11.58 22.35 -5.67
C HIS A 112 -11.35 21.65 -4.31
N ILE A 113 -10.43 20.67 -4.31
CA ILE A 113 -10.13 19.84 -3.15
C ILE A 113 -8.73 20.08 -2.57
N GLU A 114 -8.13 21.24 -2.79
CA GLU A 114 -6.76 21.60 -2.39
C GLU A 114 -6.52 21.38 -0.89
N LYS A 115 -7.50 21.69 -0.07
CA LYS A 115 -7.40 21.52 1.39
C LYS A 115 -7.46 20.07 1.88
N TYR A 116 -7.83 19.13 1.01
CA TYR A 116 -8.01 17.73 1.37
C TYR A 116 -6.89 16.81 0.85
N VAL A 117 -6.01 17.31 -0.03
CA VAL A 117 -4.85 16.58 -0.54
C VAL A 117 -3.58 17.27 -0.06
N ILE A 118 -2.84 16.63 0.82
CA ILE A 118 -1.73 17.22 1.56
C ILE A 118 -0.43 16.54 1.13
N PHE A 119 0.48 17.32 0.56
CA PHE A 119 1.80 16.85 0.14
C PHE A 119 2.83 17.14 1.22
N HIS A 120 3.44 16.11 1.78
CA HIS A 120 4.44 16.22 2.85
C HIS A 120 5.88 16.26 2.35
N GLY A 121 6.13 15.95 1.06
CA GLY A 121 7.47 15.73 0.57
C GLY A 121 8.12 14.49 1.18
N GLN A 122 9.43 14.37 1.08
CA GLN A 122 10.16 13.25 1.68
C GLN A 122 10.16 13.36 3.20
N LYS A 123 9.74 12.30 3.86
CA LYS A 123 9.73 12.14 5.32
C LYS A 123 10.44 10.85 5.69
N MET A 124 11.19 10.87 6.80
CA MET A 124 11.99 9.74 7.27
C MET A 124 11.93 9.65 8.79
N ASN A 125 12.20 8.47 9.32
CA ASN A 125 12.32 8.23 10.75
C ASN A 125 11.10 8.76 11.55
N GLU A 126 11.33 9.55 12.57
CA GLU A 126 10.31 10.08 13.48
C GLU A 126 9.21 10.87 12.76
N GLU A 127 9.55 11.70 11.77
CA GLU A 127 8.56 12.46 11.00
C GLU A 127 7.60 11.55 10.22
N LEU A 128 8.11 10.44 9.68
CA LEU A 128 7.29 9.44 8.99
C LEU A 128 6.45 8.65 9.99
N ASP A 129 7.01 8.31 11.16
CA ASP A 129 6.29 7.61 12.21
C ASP A 129 5.11 8.44 12.76
N GLU A 130 5.27 9.76 12.87
CA GLU A 130 4.18 10.67 13.23
C GLU A 130 3.03 10.60 12.22
N LEU A 131 3.33 10.69 10.92
CA LEU A 131 2.30 10.54 9.87
C LEU A 131 1.58 9.19 9.95
N PHE A 132 2.29 8.12 10.20
CA PHE A 132 1.67 6.81 10.40
C PHE A 132 0.80 6.73 11.66
N ASN A 133 1.18 7.42 12.72
CA ASN A 133 0.38 7.46 13.95
C ASN A 133 -0.92 8.25 13.77
N GLU A 134 -0.93 9.28 12.92
CA GLU A 134 -2.13 10.04 12.57
C GLU A 134 -3.02 9.31 11.58
N ALA A 135 -2.43 8.54 10.65
CA ALA A 135 -3.17 7.88 9.59
C ALA A 135 -4.15 6.83 10.11
N ASP A 136 -5.37 6.86 9.62
CA ASP A 136 -6.39 5.85 9.88
C ASP A 136 -6.32 4.68 8.92
N PHE A 137 -5.92 4.96 7.68
CA PHE A 137 -5.92 3.98 6.59
C PHE A 137 -4.76 4.24 5.63
N ALA A 138 -4.03 3.20 5.24
CA ALA A 138 -2.89 3.34 4.35
C ALA A 138 -3.24 3.01 2.88
N ILE A 139 -2.53 3.64 1.96
CA ILE A 139 -2.75 3.54 0.53
C ILE A 139 -1.58 2.81 -0.13
N GLY A 140 -1.82 1.60 -0.58
CA GLY A 140 -0.89 0.82 -1.39
C GLY A 140 -0.82 1.29 -2.85
N SER A 141 -0.43 0.40 -3.75
CA SER A 141 -0.49 0.71 -5.17
C SER A 141 -1.90 0.46 -5.71
N LEU A 142 -2.43 1.40 -6.47
CA LEU A 142 -3.79 1.33 -7.00
C LEU A 142 -3.84 1.12 -8.52
N ALA A 143 -2.67 1.17 -9.20
CA ALA A 143 -2.60 1.08 -10.66
C ALA A 143 -1.37 0.31 -11.19
N ARG A 144 -0.97 -0.79 -10.52
CA ARG A 144 0.16 -1.62 -10.99
C ARG A 144 -0.07 -2.22 -12.36
N HIS A 145 -1.30 -2.43 -12.76
CA HIS A 145 -1.67 -2.87 -14.11
C HIS A 145 -1.09 -1.95 -15.20
N ARG A 146 -0.93 -0.63 -14.95
CA ARG A 146 -0.28 0.32 -15.88
C ARG A 146 1.17 -0.05 -16.19
N SER A 147 1.84 -0.76 -15.31
CA SER A 147 3.22 -1.27 -15.51
C SER A 147 3.25 -2.75 -15.93
N GLY A 148 2.10 -3.36 -16.25
CA GLY A 148 2.00 -4.77 -16.61
C GLY A 148 2.29 -5.74 -15.46
N ILE A 149 2.20 -5.27 -14.21
CA ILE A 149 2.47 -6.08 -13.01
C ILE A 149 1.16 -6.34 -12.28
N ASP A 150 0.68 -7.58 -12.33
CA ASP A 150 -0.55 -7.99 -11.67
C ASP A 150 -0.31 -8.58 -10.27
N LYS A 151 0.86 -9.20 -10.06
CA LYS A 151 1.24 -9.85 -8.81
C LYS A 151 2.54 -9.28 -8.28
N ILE A 152 2.52 -8.79 -7.06
CA ILE A 152 3.71 -8.22 -6.43
C ILE A 152 3.62 -8.28 -4.90
N LYS A 153 4.74 -8.59 -4.26
CA LYS A 153 4.91 -8.57 -2.81
C LYS A 153 5.64 -7.29 -2.40
N THR A 154 4.91 -6.20 -2.23
CA THR A 154 5.51 -4.88 -1.95
C THR A 154 5.98 -4.74 -0.51
N LEU A 155 7.09 -4.05 -0.27
CA LEU A 155 7.56 -3.73 1.07
C LEU A 155 6.57 -2.85 1.83
N LYS A 156 5.92 -1.90 1.15
CA LYS A 156 4.95 -0.99 1.78
C LYS A 156 3.75 -1.72 2.40
N ASN A 157 3.18 -2.75 1.73
CA ASN A 157 2.09 -3.53 2.29
C ASN A 157 2.49 -4.21 3.60
N ARG A 158 3.74 -4.70 3.65
CA ARG A 158 4.32 -5.33 4.84
C ARG A 158 4.54 -4.32 5.96
N GLU A 159 5.05 -3.15 5.63
CA GLU A 159 5.22 -2.07 6.60
C GLU A 159 3.88 -1.61 7.18
N TYR A 160 2.86 -1.41 6.34
CA TYR A 160 1.52 -1.01 6.79
C TYR A 160 0.93 -2.03 7.78
N ALA A 161 1.01 -3.31 7.44
CA ALA A 161 0.55 -4.36 8.35
C ALA A 161 1.42 -4.47 9.61
N ALA A 162 2.74 -4.28 9.50
CA ALA A 162 3.64 -4.25 10.66
C ALA A 162 3.36 -3.07 11.60
N ARG A 163 2.95 -1.94 11.06
CA ARG A 163 2.47 -0.80 11.84
C ARG A 163 1.06 -1.00 12.42
N GLY A 164 0.37 -2.04 11.99
CA GLY A 164 -0.99 -2.36 12.43
C GLY A 164 -2.05 -1.46 11.81
N ILE A 165 -1.85 -0.99 10.58
CA ILE A 165 -2.75 -0.09 9.86
C ILE A 165 -3.46 -0.86 8.74
N PRO A 166 -4.81 -0.77 8.63
CA PRO A 166 -5.53 -1.32 7.49
C PRO A 166 -5.18 -0.56 6.20
N PHE A 167 -5.28 -1.22 5.05
CA PHE A 167 -4.87 -0.57 3.80
C PHE A 167 -5.62 -1.08 2.56
N VAL A 168 -5.51 -0.32 1.47
CA VAL A 168 -6.11 -0.60 0.17
C VAL A 168 -5.02 -0.79 -0.89
N TYR A 169 -5.24 -1.71 -1.82
CA TYR A 169 -4.41 -1.87 -3.02
C TYR A 169 -5.20 -2.61 -4.13
N SER A 170 -4.68 -2.60 -5.37
CA SER A 170 -5.35 -3.21 -6.52
C SER A 170 -4.69 -4.49 -7.02
N GLU A 171 -3.38 -4.61 -6.90
CA GLU A 171 -2.61 -5.78 -7.35
C GLU A 171 -2.91 -7.04 -6.53
N THR A 172 -2.39 -8.19 -6.94
CA THR A 172 -2.44 -9.43 -6.17
C THR A 172 -1.21 -9.54 -5.29
N ASP A 173 -1.42 -9.67 -3.98
CA ASP A 173 -0.40 -10.01 -3.00
C ASP A 173 -0.89 -11.20 -2.16
N GLY A 174 -0.37 -12.40 -2.46
CA GLY A 174 -0.84 -13.65 -1.85
C GLY A 174 -0.67 -13.71 -0.33
N ASP A 175 0.13 -12.82 0.26
CA ASP A 175 0.30 -12.73 1.71
C ASP A 175 -0.85 -11.94 2.36
N PHE A 176 -1.58 -11.10 1.60
CA PHE A 176 -2.55 -10.15 2.11
C PHE A 176 -3.97 -10.26 1.55
N ASP A 177 -4.16 -10.81 0.35
CA ASP A 177 -5.46 -10.77 -0.35
C ASP A 177 -6.65 -11.34 0.44
N LYS A 178 -6.40 -12.20 1.42
CA LYS A 178 -7.42 -12.82 2.27
C LYS A 178 -7.52 -12.20 3.68
N MET A 179 -6.72 -11.18 3.97
CA MET A 179 -6.71 -10.57 5.30
C MET A 179 -7.92 -9.64 5.48
N PRO A 180 -8.61 -9.67 6.63
CA PRO A 180 -9.85 -8.92 6.83
C PRO A 180 -9.69 -7.41 6.92
N TYR A 181 -8.47 -6.92 7.07
CA TYR A 181 -8.13 -5.50 7.12
C TYR A 181 -7.68 -4.92 5.76
N ILE A 182 -7.86 -5.70 4.70
CA ILE A 182 -7.48 -5.30 3.34
C ILE A 182 -8.72 -4.95 2.53
N LEU A 183 -8.74 -3.73 2.01
CA LEU A 183 -9.72 -3.34 0.99
C LEU A 183 -9.12 -3.56 -0.40
N LYS A 184 -9.63 -4.53 -1.12
CA LYS A 184 -9.26 -4.73 -2.54
C LYS A 184 -10.10 -3.83 -3.43
N VAL A 185 -9.43 -3.16 -4.36
CA VAL A 185 -10.07 -2.37 -5.43
C VAL A 185 -9.71 -2.94 -6.79
N PRO A 186 -10.51 -2.70 -7.83
CA PRO A 186 -10.22 -3.18 -9.17
C PRO A 186 -8.88 -2.63 -9.70
N ALA A 187 -8.15 -3.46 -10.46
CA ALA A 187 -6.95 -3.05 -11.19
C ALA A 187 -7.36 -2.47 -12.55
N ASP A 188 -7.99 -1.32 -12.54
CA ASP A 188 -8.49 -0.59 -13.70
C ASP A 188 -8.30 0.93 -13.51
N GLU A 189 -8.87 1.74 -14.39
CA GLU A 189 -8.77 3.20 -14.34
C GLU A 189 -9.95 3.87 -13.59
N SER A 190 -10.84 3.10 -12.98
CA SER A 190 -11.98 3.66 -12.24
C SER A 190 -11.51 4.44 -11.00
N PRO A 191 -12.16 5.55 -10.67
CA PRO A 191 -11.91 6.28 -9.43
C PRO A 191 -12.13 5.41 -8.20
N ILE A 192 -11.36 5.65 -7.15
CA ILE A 192 -11.54 4.92 -5.89
C ILE A 192 -12.83 5.37 -5.19
N ASP A 193 -13.68 4.42 -4.86
CA ASP A 193 -14.92 4.69 -4.11
C ASP A 193 -14.60 5.02 -2.64
N ILE A 194 -14.59 6.31 -2.32
CA ILE A 194 -14.30 6.82 -0.98
C ILE A 194 -15.37 6.38 0.03
N ARG A 195 -16.65 6.31 -0.39
CA ARG A 195 -17.73 5.85 0.51
C ARG A 195 -17.56 4.38 0.92
N ARG A 196 -17.10 3.54 -0.03
CA ARG A 196 -16.78 2.14 0.25
C ARG A 196 -15.59 2.03 1.20
N LEU A 197 -14.56 2.88 1.03
CA LEU A 197 -13.39 2.92 1.92
C LEU A 197 -13.80 3.32 3.34
N ILE A 198 -14.60 4.40 3.49
CA ILE A 198 -15.13 4.84 4.78
C ILE A 198 -15.90 3.72 5.47
N ARG A 199 -16.85 3.09 4.75
CA ARG A 199 -17.66 2.01 5.28
C ARG A 199 -16.80 0.84 5.76
N PHE A 200 -15.87 0.40 4.92
CA PHE A 200 -14.94 -0.68 5.27
C PHE A 200 -14.16 -0.37 6.54
N TYR A 201 -13.62 0.85 6.66
CA TYR A 201 -12.87 1.26 7.86
C TYR A 201 -13.74 1.29 9.12
N MET A 202 -14.98 1.79 9.01
CA MET A 202 -15.91 1.86 10.14
C MET A 202 -16.37 0.47 10.62
N GLU A 203 -16.53 -0.48 9.71
CA GLU A 203 -16.93 -1.86 10.01
C GLU A 203 -15.77 -2.71 10.55
N LEU A 204 -14.52 -2.24 10.40
CA LEU A 204 -13.35 -2.99 10.82
C LEU A 204 -13.25 -3.09 12.34
N ASP A 205 -13.34 -4.31 12.87
CA ASP A 205 -13.18 -4.60 14.31
C ASP A 205 -11.86 -5.34 14.60
N LEU A 206 -10.73 -4.65 14.36
CA LEU A 206 -9.39 -5.18 14.60
C LEU A 206 -8.51 -4.14 15.28
N SER A 207 -7.68 -4.58 16.23
CA SER A 207 -6.66 -3.74 16.83
C SER A 207 -5.37 -3.76 15.98
N PRO A 208 -4.51 -2.72 16.10
CA PRO A 208 -3.19 -2.71 15.46
C PRO A 208 -2.35 -3.94 15.80
N CYS A 209 -2.39 -4.42 17.03
CA CYS A 209 -1.68 -5.65 17.44
C CYS A 209 -2.16 -6.87 16.64
N ARG A 210 -3.47 -7.03 16.46
CA ARG A 210 -4.02 -8.16 15.72
C ARG A 210 -3.64 -8.13 14.24
N ILE A 211 -3.59 -6.94 13.63
CA ILE A 211 -3.11 -6.77 12.26
C ILE A 211 -1.64 -7.19 12.18
N ARG A 212 -0.77 -6.64 13.04
CA ARG A 212 0.65 -6.98 13.10
C ARG A 212 0.87 -8.47 13.36
N ASP A 213 0.17 -9.06 14.31
CA ASP A 213 0.30 -10.47 14.67
C ASP A 213 -0.04 -11.41 13.53
N SER A 214 -0.95 -11.01 12.64
CA SER A 214 -1.35 -11.81 11.47
C SER A 214 -0.23 -12.07 10.48
N ILE A 215 0.84 -11.26 10.53
CA ILE A 215 1.99 -11.35 9.61
C ILE A 215 3.32 -11.72 10.29
N LYS A 216 3.29 -12.27 11.51
CA LYS A 216 4.51 -12.69 12.23
C LYS A 216 5.38 -13.66 11.42
N ASN A 217 4.74 -14.51 10.62
CA ASN A 217 5.41 -15.42 9.68
C ASN A 217 6.19 -14.69 8.57
N LEU A 218 5.97 -13.39 8.37
CA LEU A 218 6.71 -12.57 7.42
C LEU A 218 7.95 -11.90 8.06
N SER A 219 8.35 -12.23 9.28
CA SER A 219 9.63 -11.75 9.80
C SER A 219 10.81 -12.25 8.93
N TRP A 220 11.87 -11.46 8.82
CA TRP A 220 13.08 -11.90 8.13
C TRP A 220 13.61 -13.21 8.68
N LYS A 221 13.50 -13.44 10.01
CA LYS A 221 13.88 -14.70 10.65
C LYS A 221 13.09 -15.87 10.07
N GLU A 222 11.76 -15.79 10.03
CA GLU A 222 10.91 -16.87 9.52
C GLU A 222 11.12 -17.10 8.02
N GLN A 223 11.29 -16.04 7.24
CA GLN A 223 11.53 -16.16 5.80
C GLN A 223 12.90 -16.79 5.50
N THR A 224 13.93 -16.44 6.28
CA THR A 224 15.26 -17.05 6.18
C THR A 224 15.24 -18.52 6.60
N MET A 225 14.59 -18.86 7.71
CA MET A 225 14.44 -20.24 8.15
C MET A 225 13.65 -21.07 7.14
N LYS A 226 12.62 -20.51 6.52
CA LYS A 226 11.90 -21.17 5.42
C LYS A 226 12.82 -21.47 4.25
N ALA A 227 13.72 -20.55 3.88
CA ALA A 227 14.69 -20.79 2.83
C ALA A 227 15.66 -21.92 3.21
N ILE A 228 16.23 -21.88 4.42
CA ILE A 228 17.22 -22.87 4.91
C ILE A 228 16.60 -24.26 5.01
N ASN A 229 15.42 -24.39 5.59
CA ASN A 229 14.77 -25.69 5.82
C ASN A 229 14.28 -26.36 4.51
N ASN A 230 14.32 -25.64 3.39
CA ASN A 230 13.95 -26.15 2.08
C ASN A 230 15.15 -26.27 1.11
N LEU A 231 16.37 -26.09 1.60
CA LEU A 231 17.60 -26.39 0.82
C LEU A 231 17.83 -27.87 0.75
#